data_15a63dfa458426436471dba7b1f7ea9a
#
_entry.id   15a63dfa458426436471dba7b1f7ea9a
#
_cell.length_a   1.000
_cell.length_b   1.000
_cell.length_c   1.000
_cell.angle_alpha   90.00
_cell.angle_beta   90.00
_cell.angle_gamma   90.00
#
_symmetry.space_group_name_H-M   'P 1'
#
loop_
_entity.id
_entity.type
_entity.pdbx_description
1 polymer ?
#
loop_
_entity_poly.entity_id
_entity_poly.type
_entity_poly.pdbx_seq_one_letter_code
_entity_poly.pdbx_strand_id
1 'polypeptide(L)'
;MRKPAVLALVLTTILLGSALAAGQGQPESPLLKSWERYVQLKESSEFRLEWVSIGPVLNSARAACVQGDPSRPGTLYAAFGPGNLWKTTDNGLTWKPIFENQSSLGIGDVALAPSRPETIWLGTGVDLKKPRNFTMTGTGVFRSDDGGTTWRNLGLHDSYHIGKIEVHPTNPDIAFVAVHGHYWTTNPNRGLYRTLDGGLTWEHVLYVDERTGANDVVIAPANPSVVYATTWENYPGVSGPSSGVWKSEDGGTTWHRLGGGLPDGPKTGRIGVAVSASDPEKCYVLVDNLNRDETRAAEVYRTTNGGTTWTRTHTADLFIFPRIGWYFADIYLNPRDDEEVYALGVRIAHSRDGGRTFGLLGGDVFHLFPNPAETLHLDHCELWIDPGNPDHLAVGNDGGVYTTFNRGKTWLHHNNIPVGEFYDISVDNQDPYMIYGGTQDDASVFGPAREWNPRYADAWRYVWIDAWSGGDGCYTFADPEDPNTVYFSSQNGAARRKDLRAGRSVSIMPRLPKGFKGRAEYNFVTPYFISPHNHLTLYHAGNFVFKSPDRGDSWKLISPDLARSSDPDR
;
A
#
# COMPACT_ATOMS: atom_id res chain seq x y z
N MET A 1 -43.22 17.11 -44.42
CA MET A 1 -42.18 17.66 -45.31
C MET A 1 -40.88 17.75 -44.52
N ARG A 2 -39.89 17.02 -44.99
CA ARG A 2 -38.45 17.07 -44.70
C ARG A 2 -37.96 17.28 -43.27
N LYS A 3 -37.54 16.16 -42.63
CA LYS A 3 -36.54 16.14 -41.58
C LYS A 3 -35.14 16.25 -42.20
N PRO A 4 -34.17 16.92 -41.56
CA PRO A 4 -32.79 16.84 -41.97
C PRO A 4 -32.07 15.70 -41.24
N ALA A 5 -31.38 14.92 -42.02
CA ALA A 5 -30.35 13.99 -41.58
C ALA A 5 -29.05 14.76 -41.31
N VAL A 6 -28.76 15.04 -40.04
CA VAL A 6 -27.42 15.53 -39.58
C VAL A 6 -27.21 15.07 -38.15
N LEU A 7 -27.01 13.77 -37.93
CA LEU A 7 -26.51 13.27 -36.62
C LEU A 7 -25.85 11.89 -36.75
N ALA A 8 -25.21 11.61 -37.88
CA ALA A 8 -24.57 10.31 -38.08
C ALA A 8 -23.08 10.40 -38.47
N LEU A 9 -22.42 11.56 -38.31
CA LEU A 9 -21.04 11.73 -38.79
C LEU A 9 -20.03 12.19 -37.70
N VAL A 10 -20.41 12.21 -36.44
CA VAL A 10 -19.50 12.60 -35.33
C VAL A 10 -19.08 11.42 -34.44
N LEU A 11 -19.78 10.29 -34.51
CA LEU A 11 -19.46 9.10 -33.71
C LEU A 11 -18.44 8.13 -34.36
N THR A 12 -18.13 8.31 -35.65
CA THR A 12 -17.19 7.40 -36.34
C THR A 12 -15.75 7.87 -36.36
N THR A 13 -15.46 9.09 -35.91
CA THR A 13 -14.10 9.64 -35.87
C THR A 13 -13.39 9.51 -34.53
N ILE A 14 -14.10 9.11 -33.47
CA ILE A 14 -13.48 8.88 -32.14
C ILE A 14 -12.99 7.43 -31.99
N LEU A 15 -13.53 6.49 -32.76
CA LEU A 15 -13.12 5.07 -32.71
C LEU A 15 -11.91 4.73 -33.62
N LEU A 16 -11.42 5.67 -34.42
CA LEU A 16 -10.22 5.47 -35.26
C LEU A 16 -8.95 6.13 -34.76
N GLY A 17 -9.02 6.84 -33.62
CA GLY A 17 -7.87 7.50 -33.00
C GLY A 17 -7.11 6.66 -31.96
N SER A 18 -7.66 5.54 -31.51
CA SER A 18 -7.04 4.69 -30.49
C SER A 18 -6.29 3.44 -31.04
N ALA A 19 -6.27 3.26 -32.36
CA ALA A 19 -5.68 2.07 -32.98
C ALA A 19 -4.27 2.28 -33.57
N LEU A 20 -3.61 3.43 -33.35
CA LEU A 20 -2.32 3.75 -33.97
C LEU A 20 -1.22 4.18 -32.97
N ALA A 21 -1.14 3.52 -31.82
CA ALA A 21 0.04 3.57 -30.95
C ALA A 21 0.27 2.23 -30.26
N ALA A 22 0.16 1.13 -31.00
CA ALA A 22 0.72 -0.14 -30.54
C ALA A 22 2.23 -0.04 -30.76
N GLY A 23 2.95 0.37 -29.73
CA GLY A 23 4.40 0.23 -29.64
C GLY A 23 4.77 -1.23 -29.85
N GLN A 24 5.84 -1.46 -30.58
CA GLN A 24 6.29 -2.77 -31.01
C GLN A 24 6.42 -3.77 -29.86
N GLY A 25 5.62 -4.85 -29.90
CA GLY A 25 6.06 -6.17 -29.46
C GLY A 25 5.98 -6.51 -27.98
N GLN A 26 5.28 -5.79 -27.13
CA GLN A 26 5.04 -6.29 -25.77
C GLN A 26 3.99 -7.40 -25.79
N PRO A 27 4.20 -8.54 -25.07
CA PRO A 27 3.20 -9.59 -25.00
C PRO A 27 1.92 -9.03 -24.37
N GLU A 28 0.81 -9.32 -24.99
CA GLU A 28 -0.51 -8.86 -24.58
C GLU A 28 -0.87 -9.44 -23.20
N SER A 29 -1.03 -8.58 -22.19
CA SER A 29 -1.31 -8.99 -20.82
C SER A 29 -2.65 -9.73 -20.72
N PRO A 30 -2.70 -10.96 -20.13
CA PRO A 30 -3.96 -11.66 -19.89
C PRO A 30 -4.95 -10.85 -19.04
N LEU A 31 -4.46 -10.01 -18.12
CA LEU A 31 -5.29 -9.13 -17.30
C LEU A 31 -5.95 -8.04 -18.13
N LEU A 32 -5.23 -7.43 -19.08
CA LEU A 32 -5.81 -6.44 -20.00
C LEU A 32 -6.89 -7.06 -20.90
N LYS A 33 -6.64 -8.24 -21.46
CA LYS A 33 -7.66 -8.96 -22.24
C LYS A 33 -8.92 -9.26 -21.43
N SER A 34 -8.74 -9.68 -20.19
CA SER A 34 -9.84 -9.96 -19.28
C SER A 34 -10.65 -8.69 -18.97
N TRP A 35 -9.96 -7.57 -18.75
CA TRP A 35 -10.58 -6.27 -18.53
C TRP A 35 -11.32 -5.75 -19.75
N GLU A 36 -10.74 -5.81 -20.94
CA GLU A 36 -11.39 -5.42 -22.19
C GLU A 36 -12.69 -6.21 -22.41
N ARG A 37 -12.63 -7.53 -22.17
CA ARG A 37 -13.81 -8.37 -22.24
C ARG A 37 -14.85 -7.99 -21.18
N TYR A 38 -14.44 -7.67 -19.96
CA TYR A 38 -15.34 -7.19 -18.91
C TYR A 38 -16.06 -5.89 -19.35
N VAL A 39 -15.31 -4.91 -19.88
CA VAL A 39 -15.88 -3.63 -20.37
C VAL A 39 -16.90 -3.88 -21.47
N GLN A 40 -16.58 -4.73 -22.46
CA GLN A 40 -17.51 -5.10 -23.53
C GLN A 40 -18.79 -5.75 -22.99
N LEU A 41 -18.67 -6.67 -22.03
CA LEU A 41 -19.81 -7.33 -21.40
C LEU A 41 -20.66 -6.34 -20.59
N LYS A 42 -20.02 -5.45 -19.85
CA LYS A 42 -20.70 -4.41 -19.05
C LYS A 42 -21.52 -3.46 -19.94
N GLU A 43 -20.94 -3.03 -21.05
CA GLU A 43 -21.62 -2.13 -22.00
C GLU A 43 -22.76 -2.80 -22.77
N SER A 44 -22.61 -4.10 -23.06
CA SER A 44 -23.62 -4.87 -23.82
C SER A 44 -24.68 -5.54 -22.96
N SER A 45 -24.54 -5.54 -21.64
CA SER A 45 -25.45 -6.23 -20.73
C SER A 45 -26.81 -5.51 -20.62
N GLU A 46 -27.91 -6.25 -20.74
CA GLU A 46 -29.26 -5.78 -20.45
C GLU A 46 -29.43 -5.32 -19.00
N PHE A 47 -28.68 -5.89 -18.07
CA PHE A 47 -28.85 -5.68 -16.64
C PHE A 47 -28.09 -4.48 -16.10
N ARG A 48 -27.09 -3.93 -16.81
CA ARG A 48 -26.28 -2.76 -16.41
C ARG A 48 -26.05 -2.68 -14.90
N LEU A 49 -25.51 -3.75 -14.33
CA LEU A 49 -25.24 -3.82 -12.89
C LEU A 49 -24.25 -2.71 -12.52
N GLU A 50 -24.68 -1.83 -11.64
CA GLU A 50 -23.85 -0.78 -11.08
C GLU A 50 -23.30 -1.23 -9.73
N TRP A 51 -22.02 -0.92 -9.48
CA TRP A 51 -21.42 -1.11 -8.18
C TRP A 51 -21.89 0.00 -7.23
N VAL A 52 -22.32 -0.40 -6.05
CA VAL A 52 -22.77 0.52 -5.01
C VAL A 52 -21.83 0.41 -3.82
N SER A 53 -21.29 1.53 -3.36
CA SER A 53 -20.48 1.56 -2.15
C SER A 53 -21.37 1.42 -0.93
N ILE A 54 -21.04 0.48 -0.05
CA ILE A 54 -21.77 0.21 1.19
C ILE A 54 -20.98 0.57 2.45
N GLY A 55 -19.76 1.08 2.33
CA GLY A 55 -18.80 1.31 3.41
C GLY A 55 -17.81 0.13 3.54
N PRO A 56 -17.08 -0.01 4.66
CA PRO A 56 -17.10 0.86 5.85
C PRO A 56 -16.36 2.19 5.65
N VAL A 57 -16.59 3.15 6.55
CA VAL A 57 -15.80 4.39 6.68
C VAL A 57 -15.19 4.55 8.07
N LEU A 58 -15.09 3.46 8.83
CA LEU A 58 -14.61 3.47 10.21
C LEU A 58 -13.12 3.80 10.32
N ASN A 59 -12.30 3.05 9.65
CA ASN A 59 -10.92 3.35 9.28
C ASN A 59 -10.84 3.14 7.78
N SER A 60 -9.93 3.79 7.12
CA SER A 60 -9.69 3.51 5.72
C SER A 60 -8.75 2.31 5.60
N ALA A 61 -8.67 1.70 4.41
CA ALA A 61 -7.64 0.72 4.11
C ALA A 61 -6.27 1.39 4.00
N ARG A 62 -5.21 0.60 3.84
CA ARG A 62 -3.86 1.08 3.62
C ARG A 62 -3.78 2.10 2.48
N ALA A 63 -3.45 3.35 2.82
CA ALA A 63 -3.09 4.37 1.87
C ALA A 63 -1.62 4.21 1.48
N ALA A 64 -1.38 3.59 0.33
CA ALA A 64 -0.04 3.30 -0.18
C ALA A 64 0.70 4.56 -0.65
N CYS A 65 -0.05 5.55 -1.18
CA CYS A 65 0.52 6.81 -1.63
C CYS A 65 -0.43 7.97 -1.32
N VAL A 66 0.12 9.13 -1.01
CA VAL A 66 -0.61 10.39 -0.85
C VAL A 66 0.15 11.53 -1.51
N GLN A 67 -0.55 12.31 -2.34
CA GLN A 67 0.04 13.46 -3.04
C GLN A 67 -0.85 14.68 -2.92
N GLY A 68 -0.26 15.85 -2.64
CA GLY A 68 -0.95 17.13 -2.67
C GLY A 68 -0.64 17.92 -3.92
N ASP A 69 -1.58 18.74 -4.37
CA ASP A 69 -1.37 19.70 -5.45
C ASP A 69 -1.01 21.07 -4.88
N PRO A 70 0.27 21.49 -4.92
CA PRO A 70 0.68 22.75 -4.32
C PRO A 70 0.13 23.99 -5.05
N SER A 71 -0.36 23.82 -6.29
CA SER A 71 -0.96 24.90 -7.07
C SER A 71 -2.45 25.10 -6.74
N ARG A 72 -3.10 24.10 -6.15
CA ARG A 72 -4.52 24.09 -5.78
C ARG A 72 -4.68 23.67 -4.32
N PRO A 73 -4.53 24.60 -3.36
CA PRO A 73 -4.68 24.29 -1.94
C PRO A 73 -5.99 23.55 -1.65
N GLY A 74 -5.90 22.50 -0.82
CA GLY A 74 -7.03 21.63 -0.50
C GLY A 74 -7.24 20.47 -1.47
N THR A 75 -6.44 20.36 -2.53
CA THR A 75 -6.48 19.19 -3.44
C THR A 75 -5.45 18.16 -2.98
N LEU A 76 -5.94 16.95 -2.66
CA LEU A 76 -5.12 15.80 -2.33
C LEU A 76 -5.59 14.60 -3.14
N TYR A 77 -4.65 13.71 -3.40
CA TYR A 77 -4.87 12.39 -4.00
C TYR A 77 -4.41 11.33 -3.01
N ALA A 78 -5.22 10.31 -2.81
CA ALA A 78 -4.91 9.18 -1.93
C ALA A 78 -5.09 7.88 -2.71
N ALA A 79 -4.00 7.13 -2.85
CA ALA A 79 -4.00 5.83 -3.50
C ALA A 79 -4.04 4.74 -2.43
N PHE A 80 -5.04 3.89 -2.50
CA PHE A 80 -5.13 2.73 -1.63
C PHE A 80 -4.58 1.50 -2.34
N GLY A 81 -3.78 0.72 -1.64
CA GLY A 81 -3.11 -0.44 -2.23
C GLY A 81 -4.07 -1.32 -3.04
N PRO A 82 -5.11 -1.92 -2.45
CA PRO A 82 -6.13 -2.65 -3.19
C PRO A 82 -7.40 -1.83 -3.47
N GLY A 83 -7.41 -0.51 -3.25
CA GLY A 83 -8.62 0.27 -3.07
C GLY A 83 -8.80 1.51 -3.94
N ASN A 84 -8.19 1.61 -5.13
CA ASN A 84 -8.42 2.72 -6.06
C ASN A 84 -7.65 4.02 -5.72
N LEU A 85 -7.75 5.02 -6.62
CA LEU A 85 -7.27 6.38 -6.41
C LEU A 85 -8.45 7.30 -6.07
N TRP A 86 -8.34 8.00 -4.96
CA TRP A 86 -9.32 8.94 -4.46
C TRP A 86 -8.78 10.37 -4.51
N LYS A 87 -9.68 11.32 -4.80
CA LYS A 87 -9.35 12.74 -4.90
C LYS A 87 -10.28 13.56 -4.02
N THR A 88 -9.71 14.51 -3.29
CA THR A 88 -10.42 15.61 -2.65
C THR A 88 -10.01 16.95 -3.25
N THR A 89 -10.88 17.95 -3.17
CA THR A 89 -10.58 19.35 -3.52
C THR A 89 -11.00 20.33 -2.43
N ASP A 90 -11.30 19.81 -1.25
CA ASP A 90 -11.83 20.55 -0.10
C ASP A 90 -11.17 20.13 1.23
N ASN A 91 -9.85 19.87 1.20
CA ASN A 91 -9.06 19.42 2.35
C ASN A 91 -9.59 18.11 2.99
N GLY A 92 -10.13 17.21 2.19
CA GLY A 92 -10.59 15.89 2.68
C GLY A 92 -11.97 15.89 3.30
N LEU A 93 -12.76 16.97 3.16
CA LEU A 93 -14.17 16.96 3.59
C LEU A 93 -15.01 16.03 2.73
N THR A 94 -14.70 15.96 1.43
CA THR A 94 -15.29 14.99 0.50
C THR A 94 -14.24 14.33 -0.36
N TRP A 95 -14.45 13.04 -0.66
CA TRP A 95 -13.57 12.26 -1.51
C TRP A 95 -14.35 11.60 -2.65
N LYS A 96 -13.72 11.52 -3.82
CA LYS A 96 -14.28 10.86 -5.01
C LYS A 96 -13.27 9.87 -5.57
N PRO A 97 -13.69 8.64 -5.89
CA PRO A 97 -12.84 7.71 -6.62
C PRO A 97 -12.69 8.21 -8.06
N ILE A 98 -11.51 8.08 -8.62
CA ILE A 98 -11.19 8.59 -9.95
C ILE A 98 -10.47 7.58 -10.86
N PHE A 99 -10.34 6.31 -10.42
CA PHE A 99 -9.63 5.26 -11.15
C PHE A 99 -10.42 3.94 -11.25
N GLU A 100 -11.71 3.92 -10.92
CA GLU A 100 -12.56 2.73 -10.74
C GLU A 100 -12.70 1.84 -11.98
N ASN A 101 -12.61 2.42 -13.17
CA ASN A 101 -12.88 1.72 -14.42
C ASN A 101 -11.59 1.33 -15.15
N GLN A 102 -10.53 1.02 -14.41
CA GLN A 102 -9.25 0.62 -14.98
C GLN A 102 -8.98 -0.87 -14.76
N SER A 103 -7.98 -1.39 -15.47
CA SER A 103 -7.66 -2.82 -15.51
C SER A 103 -7.05 -3.38 -14.22
N SER A 104 -6.59 -2.54 -13.32
CA SER A 104 -6.15 -2.88 -11.97
C SER A 104 -6.48 -1.74 -11.02
N LEU A 105 -6.98 -2.06 -9.84
CA LEU A 105 -7.25 -1.10 -8.77
C LEU A 105 -6.12 -1.08 -7.72
N GLY A 106 -5.18 -2.01 -7.81
CA GLY A 106 -3.98 -2.01 -6.99
C GLY A 106 -3.01 -0.93 -7.46
N ILE A 107 -2.68 0.01 -6.58
CA ILE A 107 -1.81 1.14 -6.90
C ILE A 107 -0.54 1.04 -6.06
N GLY A 108 0.59 1.21 -6.72
CA GLY A 108 1.90 1.26 -6.06
C GLY A 108 2.34 2.70 -5.81
N ASP A 109 2.21 3.59 -6.82
CA ASP A 109 2.60 4.99 -6.66
C ASP A 109 1.79 5.93 -7.56
N VAL A 110 1.71 7.20 -7.15
CA VAL A 110 1.08 8.29 -7.91
C VAL A 110 1.96 9.52 -7.86
N ALA A 111 2.28 10.08 -9.01
CA ALA A 111 3.07 11.31 -9.13
C ALA A 111 2.33 12.39 -9.92
N LEU A 112 2.30 13.59 -9.37
CA LEU A 112 1.84 14.79 -10.08
C LEU A 112 3.03 15.41 -10.81
N ALA A 113 2.85 15.81 -12.07
CA ALA A 113 3.87 16.56 -12.79
C ALA A 113 4.04 17.96 -12.16
N PRO A 114 5.21 18.34 -11.59
CA PRO A 114 5.35 19.59 -10.86
C PRO A 114 5.04 20.84 -11.71
N SER A 115 5.37 20.80 -13.00
CA SER A 115 5.11 21.90 -13.94
C SER A 115 3.66 21.98 -14.45
N ARG A 116 2.90 20.87 -14.32
CA ARG A 116 1.51 20.75 -14.77
C ARG A 116 0.75 19.74 -13.91
N PRO A 117 0.28 20.07 -12.71
CA PRO A 117 -0.30 19.12 -11.76
C PRO A 117 -1.59 18.42 -12.22
N GLU A 118 -2.25 18.89 -13.29
CA GLU A 118 -3.31 18.12 -13.97
C GLU A 118 -2.78 16.86 -14.64
N THR A 119 -1.49 16.80 -14.96
CA THR A 119 -0.86 15.57 -15.46
C THR A 119 -0.49 14.70 -14.28
N ILE A 120 -1.15 13.56 -14.20
CA ILE A 120 -0.98 12.56 -13.15
C ILE A 120 -0.42 11.30 -13.79
N TRP A 121 0.65 10.79 -13.24
CA TRP A 121 1.20 9.47 -13.54
C TRP A 121 0.82 8.51 -12.44
N LEU A 122 0.47 7.28 -12.79
CA LEU A 122 0.06 6.26 -11.84
C LEU A 122 0.68 4.91 -12.21
N GLY A 123 1.37 4.33 -11.24
CA GLY A 123 1.91 2.98 -11.30
C GLY A 123 1.00 1.99 -10.62
N THR A 124 0.61 0.94 -11.35
CA THR A 124 -0.24 -0.12 -10.78
C THR A 124 0.56 -1.26 -10.18
N GLY A 125 -0.11 -2.05 -9.33
CA GLY A 125 0.47 -3.14 -8.56
C GLY A 125 0.87 -2.69 -7.17
N VAL A 126 0.23 -3.28 -6.15
CA VAL A 126 0.46 -2.89 -4.75
C VAL A 126 1.94 -3.00 -4.41
N ASP A 127 2.52 -1.91 -3.97
CA ASP A 127 3.91 -1.83 -3.53
C ASP A 127 4.11 -2.44 -2.13
N LEU A 128 3.55 -3.62 -1.94
CA LEU A 128 3.88 -4.47 -0.80
C LEU A 128 5.16 -5.21 -1.10
N LYS A 129 6.14 -4.92 -0.36
CA LYS A 129 7.55 -5.17 -0.59
C LYS A 129 8.00 -6.57 -0.21
N LYS A 130 7.07 -7.42 0.17
CA LYS A 130 7.29 -8.86 0.30
C LYS A 130 6.10 -9.64 -0.23
N PRO A 131 6.35 -10.79 -0.88
CA PRO A 131 5.31 -11.72 -1.24
C PRO A 131 4.54 -12.16 0.02
N ARG A 132 3.46 -11.46 0.32
CA ARG A 132 2.38 -11.94 1.17
C ARG A 132 1.22 -12.36 0.28
N ASN A 133 0.31 -13.15 0.81
CA ASN A 133 -0.79 -13.76 0.03
C ASN A 133 -1.87 -12.77 -0.42
N PHE A 134 -1.72 -11.48 -0.14
CA PHE A 134 -2.69 -10.42 -0.39
C PHE A 134 -2.05 -9.22 -1.09
N THR A 135 -1.35 -9.46 -2.18
CA THR A 135 -0.89 -8.40 -3.07
C THR A 135 -1.70 -8.42 -4.36
N MET A 136 -2.02 -7.25 -4.89
CA MET A 136 -2.70 -7.09 -6.16
C MET A 136 -1.68 -6.71 -7.24
N THR A 137 -1.66 -7.48 -8.32
CA THR A 137 -0.78 -7.21 -9.46
C THR A 137 -1.29 -6.04 -10.30
N GLY A 138 -0.37 -5.28 -10.85
CA GLY A 138 -0.66 -4.18 -11.77
C GLY A 138 -0.75 -4.62 -13.23
N THR A 139 -1.12 -3.65 -14.06
CA THR A 139 -1.19 -3.74 -15.52
C THR A 139 -0.37 -2.64 -16.20
N GLY A 140 0.66 -2.15 -15.51
CA GLY A 140 1.59 -1.16 -16.01
C GLY A 140 1.30 0.26 -15.52
N VAL A 141 1.71 1.22 -16.33
CA VAL A 141 1.64 2.66 -16.04
C VAL A 141 0.42 3.28 -16.71
N PHE A 142 -0.21 4.20 -16.00
CA PHE A 142 -1.30 5.01 -16.51
C PHE A 142 -0.97 6.50 -16.40
N ARG A 143 -1.58 7.30 -17.27
CA ARG A 143 -1.47 8.76 -17.24
C ARG A 143 -2.83 9.40 -17.48
N SER A 144 -3.10 10.43 -16.71
CA SER A 144 -4.17 11.40 -16.94
C SER A 144 -3.56 12.77 -17.25
N ASP A 145 -4.16 13.51 -18.15
CA ASP A 145 -3.77 14.89 -18.48
C ASP A 145 -4.88 15.90 -18.09
N ASP A 146 -5.92 15.45 -17.38
CA ASP A 146 -7.12 16.21 -17.01
C ASP A 146 -7.51 16.07 -15.53
N GLY A 147 -6.52 15.83 -14.68
CA GLY A 147 -6.69 15.75 -13.22
C GLY A 147 -7.45 14.50 -12.77
N GLY A 148 -7.33 13.39 -13.51
CA GLY A 148 -7.91 12.11 -13.17
C GLY A 148 -9.30 11.86 -13.76
N THR A 149 -9.78 12.70 -14.69
CA THR A 149 -11.06 12.50 -15.35
C THR A 149 -11.00 11.38 -16.40
N THR A 150 -9.92 11.35 -17.17
CA THR A 150 -9.66 10.28 -18.14
C THR A 150 -8.26 9.70 -17.94
N TRP A 151 -8.08 8.42 -18.30
CA TRP A 151 -6.83 7.69 -18.12
C TRP A 151 -6.42 6.95 -19.40
N ARG A 152 -5.12 6.94 -19.67
CA ARG A 152 -4.52 6.16 -20.74
C ARG A 152 -3.53 5.17 -20.15
N ASN A 153 -3.59 3.90 -20.51
CA ASN A 153 -2.54 2.93 -20.22
C ASN A 153 -1.36 3.18 -21.16
N LEU A 154 -0.16 3.25 -20.60
CA LEU A 154 1.07 3.59 -21.31
C LEU A 154 2.05 2.42 -21.43
N GLY A 155 1.60 1.19 -21.17
CA GLY A 155 2.43 0.00 -21.26
C GLY A 155 3.11 -0.39 -19.95
N LEU A 156 4.26 -1.06 -20.04
CA LEU A 156 4.95 -1.74 -18.94
C LEU A 156 4.05 -2.78 -18.26
N HIS A 157 3.26 -3.52 -19.04
CA HIS A 157 2.22 -4.42 -18.54
C HIS A 157 2.76 -5.56 -17.66
N ASP A 158 4.01 -5.98 -17.89
CA ASP A 158 4.69 -7.03 -17.12
C ASP A 158 5.57 -6.48 -15.97
N SER A 159 5.32 -5.22 -15.57
CA SER A 159 5.97 -4.63 -14.39
C SER A 159 5.50 -5.26 -13.09
N TYR A 160 4.29 -5.76 -13.03
CA TYR A 160 3.56 -6.34 -11.90
C TYR A 160 3.42 -5.42 -10.68
N HIS A 161 4.52 -4.84 -10.21
CA HIS A 161 4.55 -3.96 -9.04
C HIS A 161 5.47 -2.77 -9.34
N ILE A 162 4.92 -1.57 -9.26
CA ILE A 162 5.64 -0.31 -9.45
C ILE A 162 5.84 0.34 -8.09
N GLY A 163 7.09 0.55 -7.70
CA GLY A 163 7.45 1.09 -6.40
C GLY A 163 7.48 2.62 -6.34
N LYS A 164 7.91 3.26 -7.45
CA LYS A 164 8.00 4.73 -7.50
C LYS A 164 7.89 5.25 -8.92
N ILE A 165 7.25 6.40 -9.07
CA ILE A 165 7.25 7.22 -10.28
C ILE A 165 7.78 8.61 -9.92
N GLU A 166 8.75 9.07 -10.69
CA GLU A 166 9.29 10.42 -10.53
C GLU A 166 9.17 11.18 -11.83
N VAL A 167 8.52 12.32 -11.81
CA VAL A 167 8.27 13.16 -13.00
C VAL A 167 9.22 14.34 -13.00
N HIS A 168 9.81 14.60 -14.16
CA HIS A 168 10.75 15.71 -14.35
C HIS A 168 10.13 17.06 -13.92
N PRO A 169 10.84 17.91 -13.15
CA PRO A 169 10.28 19.09 -12.52
C PRO A 169 9.70 20.13 -13.51
N THR A 170 10.21 20.19 -14.74
CA THR A 170 9.78 21.20 -15.73
C THR A 170 9.19 20.61 -17.02
N ASN A 171 9.27 19.28 -17.22
CA ASN A 171 8.72 18.63 -18.41
C ASN A 171 7.81 17.44 -18.00
N PRO A 172 6.48 17.55 -18.11
CA PRO A 172 5.55 16.52 -17.70
C PRO A 172 5.61 15.23 -18.55
N ASP A 173 6.35 15.26 -19.67
CA ASP A 173 6.48 14.12 -20.59
C ASP A 173 7.74 13.28 -20.33
N ILE A 174 8.59 13.70 -19.38
CA ILE A 174 9.74 12.94 -18.91
C ILE A 174 9.42 12.34 -17.54
N ALA A 175 9.51 11.02 -17.42
CA ALA A 175 9.29 10.33 -16.17
C ALA A 175 10.18 9.09 -16.03
N PHE A 176 10.49 8.74 -14.78
CA PHE A 176 11.12 7.49 -14.41
C PHE A 176 10.13 6.62 -13.66
N VAL A 177 10.23 5.29 -13.85
CA VAL A 177 9.38 4.29 -13.21
C VAL A 177 10.24 3.20 -12.61
N ALA A 178 10.23 3.08 -11.29
CA ALA A 178 10.92 2.03 -10.56
C ALA A 178 10.04 0.77 -10.49
N VAL A 179 10.51 -0.32 -11.09
CA VAL A 179 9.76 -1.57 -11.23
C VAL A 179 10.36 -2.64 -10.32
N HIS A 180 9.54 -3.13 -9.38
CA HIS A 180 9.88 -4.25 -8.51
C HIS A 180 9.81 -5.60 -9.24
N GLY A 181 8.93 -5.72 -10.24
CA GLY A 181 8.68 -6.96 -10.98
C GLY A 181 7.82 -7.96 -10.21
N HIS A 182 7.95 -9.24 -10.56
CA HIS A 182 7.22 -10.33 -9.91
C HIS A 182 7.81 -10.66 -8.53
N TYR A 183 7.00 -10.77 -7.49
CA TYR A 183 7.51 -11.11 -6.16
C TYR A 183 7.81 -12.60 -5.97
N TRP A 184 7.23 -13.48 -6.80
CA TRP A 184 7.27 -14.94 -6.62
C TRP A 184 8.23 -15.66 -7.56
N THR A 185 8.77 -14.97 -8.56
CA THR A 185 9.65 -15.53 -9.58
C THR A 185 10.73 -14.53 -9.96
N THR A 186 11.77 -14.99 -10.64
CA THR A 186 12.65 -14.10 -11.41
C THR A 186 11.86 -13.43 -12.52
N ASN A 187 12.30 -12.23 -12.91
CA ASN A 187 11.62 -11.44 -13.93
C ASN A 187 12.60 -10.47 -14.60
N PRO A 188 12.75 -10.51 -15.94
CA PRO A 188 13.69 -9.63 -16.67
C PRO A 188 13.22 -8.18 -16.78
N ASN A 189 11.94 -7.90 -16.43
CA ASN A 189 11.38 -6.55 -16.49
C ASN A 189 11.59 -5.75 -15.19
N ARG A 190 12.35 -6.26 -14.23
CA ARG A 190 12.79 -5.55 -13.04
C ARG A 190 13.76 -4.44 -13.39
N GLY A 191 13.75 -3.35 -12.65
CA GLY A 191 14.70 -2.25 -12.82
C GLY A 191 14.03 -0.91 -13.05
N LEU A 192 14.79 0.04 -13.59
CA LEU A 192 14.32 1.41 -13.81
C LEU A 192 14.04 1.66 -15.28
N TYR A 193 12.87 2.21 -15.54
CA TYR A 193 12.46 2.63 -16.88
C TYR A 193 12.36 4.15 -16.95
N ARG A 194 12.65 4.71 -18.14
CA ARG A 194 12.51 6.12 -18.45
C ARG A 194 11.68 6.32 -19.71
N THR A 195 10.85 7.35 -19.74
CA THR A 195 10.25 7.90 -20.96
C THR A 195 10.68 9.34 -21.17
N LEU A 196 10.81 9.76 -22.42
CA LEU A 196 11.10 11.13 -22.84
C LEU A 196 9.95 11.74 -23.66
N ASP A 197 8.90 10.98 -23.92
CA ASP A 197 7.81 11.29 -24.87
C ASP A 197 6.40 11.06 -24.29
N GLY A 198 6.26 11.18 -22.97
CA GLY A 198 4.98 11.08 -22.30
C GLY A 198 4.46 9.65 -22.17
N GLY A 199 5.35 8.66 -22.20
CA GLY A 199 5.03 7.25 -22.05
C GLY A 199 4.67 6.54 -23.35
N LEU A 200 4.91 7.16 -24.51
CA LEU A 200 4.72 6.51 -25.80
C LEU A 200 5.80 5.45 -26.04
N THR A 201 7.01 5.71 -25.56
CA THR A 201 8.12 4.75 -25.55
C THR A 201 8.81 4.69 -24.19
N TRP A 202 9.40 3.53 -23.90
CA TRP A 202 10.11 3.28 -22.65
C TRP A 202 11.51 2.75 -22.90
N GLU A 203 12.49 3.31 -22.21
CA GLU A 203 13.87 2.84 -22.17
C GLU A 203 14.12 2.14 -20.85
N HIS A 204 14.68 0.92 -20.85
CA HIS A 204 15.12 0.21 -19.66
C HIS A 204 16.52 0.71 -19.29
N VAL A 205 16.60 1.75 -18.47
CA VAL A 205 17.83 2.54 -18.25
C VAL A 205 18.72 2.01 -17.14
N LEU A 206 18.17 1.23 -16.18
CA LEU A 206 18.97 0.57 -15.13
C LEU A 206 18.43 -0.83 -14.90
N TYR A 207 19.25 -1.82 -15.22
CA TYR A 207 19.00 -3.23 -14.97
C TYR A 207 20.20 -3.87 -14.26
N VAL A 208 19.94 -4.61 -13.19
CA VAL A 208 20.97 -5.33 -12.45
C VAL A 208 20.91 -6.82 -12.75
N ASP A 209 19.82 -7.48 -12.40
CA ASP A 209 19.54 -8.89 -12.68
C ASP A 209 18.04 -9.20 -12.53
N GLU A 210 17.64 -10.46 -12.84
CA GLU A 210 16.25 -10.92 -12.76
C GLU A 210 15.67 -11.03 -11.35
N ARG A 211 16.45 -10.78 -10.28
CA ARG A 211 16.06 -10.85 -8.88
C ARG A 211 15.97 -9.48 -8.21
N THR A 212 16.53 -8.45 -8.88
CA THR A 212 16.75 -7.12 -8.32
C THR A 212 15.90 -6.09 -9.05
N GLY A 213 14.90 -5.53 -8.37
CA GLY A 213 14.08 -4.44 -8.88
C GLY A 213 14.66 -3.07 -8.55
N ALA A 214 14.20 -2.02 -9.26
CA ALA A 214 14.35 -0.66 -8.77
C ALA A 214 13.28 -0.41 -7.69
N ASN A 215 13.68 0.25 -6.61
CA ASN A 215 12.79 0.54 -5.49
C ASN A 215 12.34 1.99 -5.46
N ASP A 216 13.29 2.90 -5.61
CA ASP A 216 13.05 4.33 -5.50
C ASP A 216 13.85 5.09 -6.54
N VAL A 217 13.38 6.28 -6.92
CA VAL A 217 14.04 7.19 -7.85
C VAL A 217 13.69 8.62 -7.52
N VAL A 218 14.67 9.52 -7.58
CA VAL A 218 14.48 10.95 -7.36
C VAL A 218 15.32 11.77 -8.33
N ILE A 219 14.70 12.74 -8.97
CA ILE A 219 15.36 13.73 -9.82
C ILE A 219 15.76 14.93 -8.95
N ALA A 220 17.01 15.36 -9.00
CA ALA A 220 17.44 16.55 -8.26
C ALA A 220 16.78 17.82 -8.82
N PRO A 221 15.93 18.52 -8.05
CA PRO A 221 15.17 19.65 -8.61
C PRO A 221 16.04 20.81 -9.08
N ALA A 222 17.18 21.06 -8.43
CA ALA A 222 18.13 22.11 -8.80
C ALA A 222 18.93 21.78 -10.07
N ASN A 223 19.10 20.49 -10.40
CA ASN A 223 19.76 20.04 -11.61
C ASN A 223 19.17 18.70 -12.08
N PRO A 224 18.15 18.70 -12.94
CA PRO A 224 17.48 17.48 -13.38
C PRO A 224 18.31 16.51 -14.19
N SER A 225 19.54 16.84 -14.58
CA SER A 225 20.48 15.88 -15.14
C SER A 225 21.01 14.91 -14.07
N VAL A 226 20.94 15.29 -12.79
CA VAL A 226 21.32 14.43 -11.65
C VAL A 226 20.09 13.66 -11.18
N VAL A 227 20.20 12.34 -11.25
CA VAL A 227 19.14 11.42 -10.82
C VAL A 227 19.76 10.38 -9.88
N TYR A 228 19.13 10.14 -8.75
CA TYR A 228 19.48 9.04 -7.87
C TYR A 228 18.41 7.95 -7.97
N ALA A 229 18.83 6.70 -7.90
CA ALA A 229 17.94 5.56 -7.85
C ALA A 229 18.44 4.52 -6.86
N THR A 230 17.54 3.70 -6.35
CA THR A 230 17.89 2.58 -5.49
C THR A 230 17.41 1.27 -6.08
N THR A 231 18.19 0.21 -5.84
CA THR A 231 17.83 -1.15 -6.23
C THR A 231 17.64 -2.00 -4.99
N TRP A 232 16.77 -3.01 -5.11
CA TRP A 232 16.45 -3.94 -4.05
C TRP A 232 16.39 -5.37 -4.59
N GLU A 233 17.29 -6.23 -4.08
CA GLU A 233 17.25 -7.66 -4.35
C GLU A 233 16.14 -8.29 -3.52
N ASN A 234 14.94 -8.39 -4.11
CA ASN A 234 13.71 -8.77 -3.43
C ASN A 234 13.26 -10.21 -3.72
N TYR A 235 14.06 -11.00 -4.42
CA TYR A 235 13.78 -12.40 -4.72
C TYR A 235 15.06 -13.26 -4.60
N PRO A 236 15.00 -14.45 -3.98
CA PRO A 236 13.85 -15.09 -3.30
C PRO A 236 13.59 -14.52 -1.88
N GLY A 237 14.50 -13.73 -1.36
CA GLY A 237 14.42 -13.11 -0.04
C GLY A 237 13.89 -11.69 -0.05
N VAL A 238 14.31 -10.91 0.94
CA VAL A 238 13.99 -9.49 1.10
C VAL A 238 15.25 -8.64 1.19
N SER A 239 16.40 -9.19 0.88
CA SER A 239 17.70 -8.53 0.93
C SER A 239 18.72 -9.30 0.09
N GLY A 240 19.73 -8.60 -0.37
CA GLY A 240 20.83 -9.20 -1.11
C GLY A 240 21.92 -8.18 -1.47
N PRO A 241 23.07 -8.65 -1.97
CA PRO A 241 24.21 -7.79 -2.32
C PRO A 241 23.96 -6.89 -3.54
N SER A 242 22.92 -7.17 -4.33
CA SER A 242 22.53 -6.35 -5.49
C SER A 242 21.65 -5.15 -5.09
N SER A 243 21.21 -5.07 -3.83
CA SER A 243 20.61 -3.85 -3.29
C SER A 243 21.66 -2.75 -3.21
N GLY A 244 21.34 -1.53 -3.65
CA GLY A 244 22.32 -0.45 -3.66
C GLY A 244 21.75 0.88 -4.14
N VAL A 245 22.60 1.91 -4.06
CA VAL A 245 22.32 3.27 -4.50
C VAL A 245 23.06 3.55 -5.79
N TRP A 246 22.40 4.21 -6.73
CA TRP A 246 22.90 4.54 -8.05
C TRP A 246 22.74 6.03 -8.32
N LYS A 247 23.67 6.60 -9.12
CA LYS A 247 23.60 7.99 -9.59
C LYS A 247 23.77 8.04 -11.10
N SER A 248 22.99 8.89 -11.72
CA SER A 248 23.19 9.38 -13.08
C SER A 248 23.47 10.88 -13.04
N GLU A 249 24.31 11.38 -13.96
CA GLU A 249 24.63 12.80 -14.15
C GLU A 249 24.23 13.30 -15.54
N ASP A 250 23.56 12.46 -16.32
CA ASP A 250 23.17 12.70 -17.71
C ASP A 250 21.68 12.42 -17.98
N GLY A 251 20.84 12.67 -16.96
CA GLY A 251 19.40 12.50 -17.06
C GLY A 251 18.96 11.04 -17.17
N GLY A 252 19.72 10.11 -16.58
CA GLY A 252 19.40 8.69 -16.53
C GLY A 252 19.89 7.88 -17.73
N THR A 253 20.82 8.40 -18.52
CA THR A 253 21.38 7.66 -19.68
C THR A 253 22.45 6.69 -19.23
N THR A 254 23.33 7.11 -18.32
CA THR A 254 24.34 6.24 -17.70
C THR A 254 24.23 6.24 -16.18
N TRP A 255 24.59 5.12 -15.56
CA TRP A 255 24.43 4.91 -14.13
C TRP A 255 25.68 4.37 -13.47
N HIS A 256 26.03 4.92 -12.30
CA HIS A 256 27.15 4.48 -11.48
C HIS A 256 26.64 4.03 -10.11
N ARG A 257 27.02 2.81 -9.69
CA ARG A 257 26.72 2.33 -8.35
C ARG A 257 27.58 3.11 -7.35
N LEU A 258 26.93 3.65 -6.33
CA LEU A 258 27.61 4.37 -5.25
C LEU A 258 28.01 3.41 -4.12
N GLY A 259 29.15 3.71 -3.51
CA GLY A 259 29.69 2.99 -2.36
C GLY A 259 30.07 3.99 -1.27
N GLY A 260 31.35 4.08 -0.93
CA GLY A 260 31.89 5.18 -0.10
C GLY A 260 31.34 5.26 1.32
N GLY A 261 31.05 4.12 1.95
CA GLY A 261 30.56 4.05 3.33
C GLY A 261 29.12 3.59 3.50
N LEU A 262 28.41 3.31 2.39
CA LEU A 262 27.12 2.63 2.45
C LEU A 262 27.28 1.15 2.82
N PRO A 263 26.27 0.52 3.44
CA PRO A 263 26.25 -0.92 3.62
C PRO A 263 26.27 -1.67 2.27
N ASP A 264 27.16 -2.63 2.15
CA ASP A 264 27.34 -3.45 0.93
C ASP A 264 27.33 -4.96 1.22
N GLY A 265 26.85 -5.36 2.39
CA GLY A 265 26.83 -6.76 2.82
C GLY A 265 25.76 -7.61 2.11
N PRO A 266 25.82 -8.96 2.31
CA PRO A 266 24.93 -9.90 1.64
C PRO A 266 23.45 -9.78 2.08
N LYS A 267 23.15 -9.01 3.10
CA LYS A 267 21.82 -8.78 3.64
C LYS A 267 21.45 -7.30 3.64
N THR A 268 21.80 -6.57 2.58
CA THR A 268 21.31 -5.21 2.37
C THR A 268 19.88 -5.30 1.84
N GLY A 269 18.94 -4.74 2.58
CA GLY A 269 17.52 -4.75 2.29
C GLY A 269 17.10 -3.61 1.39
N ARG A 270 15.89 -3.11 1.62
CA ARG A 270 15.30 -1.99 0.91
C ARG A 270 16.02 -0.68 1.22
N ILE A 271 16.07 0.22 0.25
CA ILE A 271 16.70 1.53 0.39
C ILE A 271 15.78 2.59 -0.22
N GLY A 272 15.43 3.62 0.56
CA GLY A 272 14.81 4.85 0.07
C GLY A 272 15.84 5.95 -0.11
N VAL A 273 15.55 6.92 -0.99
CA VAL A 273 16.47 8.02 -1.31
C VAL A 273 15.74 9.36 -1.36
N ALA A 274 16.37 10.41 -0.82
CA ALA A 274 15.90 11.78 -0.93
C ALA A 274 17.07 12.73 -1.20
N VAL A 275 16.89 13.64 -2.17
CA VAL A 275 17.89 14.65 -2.55
C VAL A 275 17.44 16.04 -2.11
N SER A 276 18.39 16.89 -1.72
CA SER A 276 18.09 18.29 -1.40
C SER A 276 17.48 19.02 -2.59
N ALA A 277 16.44 19.80 -2.34
CA ALA A 277 15.80 20.61 -3.39
C ALA A 277 16.74 21.69 -3.97
N SER A 278 17.74 22.12 -3.21
CA SER A 278 18.66 23.22 -3.56
C SER A 278 20.07 22.75 -3.94
N ASP A 279 20.47 21.54 -3.51
CA ASP A 279 21.84 21.02 -3.69
C ASP A 279 21.81 19.57 -4.20
N PRO A 280 22.07 19.33 -5.49
CA PRO A 280 22.04 17.99 -6.07
C PRO A 280 23.14 17.04 -5.53
N GLU A 281 24.16 17.58 -4.86
CA GLU A 281 25.23 16.81 -4.25
C GLU A 281 24.91 16.37 -2.82
N LYS A 282 23.86 16.93 -2.20
CA LYS A 282 23.38 16.59 -0.86
C LYS A 282 22.21 15.62 -0.96
N CYS A 283 22.43 14.40 -0.49
CA CYS A 283 21.45 13.32 -0.57
C CYS A 283 21.43 12.52 0.74
N TYR A 284 20.27 11.97 1.07
CA TYR A 284 20.06 11.05 2.18
C TYR A 284 19.50 9.74 1.69
N VAL A 285 19.84 8.66 2.37
CA VAL A 285 19.24 7.34 2.15
C VAL A 285 18.85 6.72 3.48
N LEU A 286 17.73 6.02 3.48
CA LEU A 286 17.30 5.15 4.58
C LEU A 286 17.48 3.71 4.13
N VAL A 287 18.28 2.95 4.86
CA VAL A 287 18.69 1.58 4.51
C VAL A 287 18.14 0.59 5.53
N ASP A 288 17.49 -0.46 5.06
CA ASP A 288 17.22 -1.67 5.85
C ASP A 288 18.47 -2.56 5.87
N ASN A 289 19.36 -2.32 6.84
CA ASN A 289 20.66 -2.98 6.95
C ASN A 289 20.61 -4.25 7.80
N LEU A 290 20.08 -5.34 7.23
CA LEU A 290 19.97 -6.65 7.88
C LEU A 290 21.32 -7.36 8.10
N ASN A 291 22.45 -6.77 7.66
CA ASN A 291 23.79 -7.24 8.02
C ASN A 291 24.11 -6.99 9.50
N ARG A 292 23.35 -6.12 10.15
CA ARG A 292 23.36 -5.89 11.60
C ARG A 292 22.29 -6.75 12.29
N ASP A 293 21.93 -6.38 13.51
CA ASP A 293 20.77 -6.95 14.21
C ASP A 293 19.47 -6.54 13.48
N GLU A 294 18.64 -7.50 13.11
CA GLU A 294 17.38 -7.28 12.39
C GLU A 294 16.39 -6.33 13.09
N THR A 295 16.53 -6.16 14.42
CA THR A 295 15.72 -5.20 15.19
C THR A 295 16.25 -3.77 15.11
N ARG A 296 17.47 -3.58 14.59
CA ARG A 296 18.20 -2.30 14.53
C ARG A 296 18.66 -1.98 13.11
N ALA A 297 17.94 -2.49 12.12
CA ALA A 297 18.33 -2.44 10.72
C ALA A 297 18.18 -1.04 10.09
N ALA A 298 17.29 -0.19 10.62
CA ALA A 298 17.05 1.14 10.07
C ALA A 298 18.25 2.08 10.28
N GLU A 299 18.89 2.49 9.19
CA GLU A 299 20.04 3.39 9.20
C GLU A 299 19.88 4.51 8.17
N VAL A 300 20.07 5.75 8.61
CA VAL A 300 20.09 6.93 7.74
C VAL A 300 21.54 7.31 7.45
N TYR A 301 21.86 7.43 6.16
CA TYR A 301 23.15 7.92 5.66
C TYR A 301 22.96 9.23 4.90
N ARG A 302 23.99 10.07 4.94
CA ARG A 302 24.03 11.36 4.24
C ARG A 302 25.32 11.47 3.43
N THR A 303 25.21 12.06 2.25
CA THR A 303 26.33 12.58 1.46
C THR A 303 26.15 14.09 1.25
N THR A 304 27.26 14.80 1.03
CA THR A 304 27.31 16.21 0.59
C THR A 304 28.29 16.41 -0.55
N ASN A 305 28.67 15.31 -1.22
CA ASN A 305 29.60 15.30 -2.34
C ASN A 305 29.15 14.30 -3.42
N GLY A 306 27.85 14.27 -3.67
CA GLY A 306 27.25 13.50 -4.74
C GLY A 306 27.38 11.99 -4.62
N GLY A 307 27.55 11.48 -3.41
CA GLY A 307 27.66 10.06 -3.16
C GLY A 307 29.09 9.51 -3.21
N THR A 308 30.10 10.37 -3.35
CA THR A 308 31.51 9.95 -3.27
C THR A 308 31.83 9.37 -1.89
N THR A 309 31.29 9.99 -0.83
CA THR A 309 31.36 9.46 0.55
C THR A 309 30.01 9.60 1.25
N TRP A 310 29.70 8.60 2.06
CA TRP A 310 28.50 8.56 2.88
C TRP A 310 28.86 8.40 4.36
N THR A 311 28.12 9.06 5.20
CA THR A 311 28.27 8.97 6.64
C THR A 311 26.93 8.63 7.27
N ARG A 312 26.90 7.62 8.13
CA ARG A 312 25.74 7.36 8.98
C ARG A 312 25.51 8.57 9.88
N THR A 313 24.30 9.12 9.87
CA THR A 313 24.01 10.41 10.50
C THR A 313 23.85 10.31 12.01
N HIS A 314 23.37 9.16 12.53
CA HIS A 314 22.98 8.95 13.91
C HIS A 314 23.75 7.80 14.57
N THR A 315 23.87 7.84 15.88
CA THR A 315 24.47 6.77 16.69
C THR A 315 23.40 5.90 17.37
N ALA A 316 22.27 6.50 17.78
CA ALA A 316 21.17 5.77 18.38
C ALA A 316 20.42 4.93 17.33
N ASP A 317 19.87 3.80 17.75
CA ASP A 317 19.02 2.98 16.88
C ASP A 317 17.65 3.62 16.74
N LEU A 318 17.09 3.63 15.51
CA LEU A 318 15.81 4.31 15.22
C LEU A 318 14.59 3.49 15.61
N PHE A 319 14.69 2.16 15.63
CA PHE A 319 13.60 1.22 15.97
C PHE A 319 12.31 1.41 15.16
N ILE A 320 12.43 1.85 13.91
CA ILE A 320 11.30 2.02 13.00
C ILE A 320 11.06 0.80 12.09
N PHE A 321 12.00 -0.17 12.05
CA PHE A 321 11.89 -1.41 11.25
C PHE A 321 11.93 -2.66 12.14
N PRO A 322 10.96 -2.97 12.99
CA PRO A 322 11.01 -4.15 13.83
C PRO A 322 10.89 -5.44 12.99
N ARG A 323 11.99 -5.84 12.32
CA ARG A 323 12.11 -7.00 11.40
C ARG A 323 11.30 -6.91 10.10
N ILE A 324 10.75 -5.74 9.77
CA ILE A 324 9.90 -5.53 8.59
C ILE A 324 10.32 -4.35 7.72
N GLY A 325 11.63 -4.01 7.71
CA GLY A 325 12.18 -2.95 6.86
C GLY A 325 11.94 -3.17 5.36
N TRP A 326 11.72 -4.42 4.95
CA TRP A 326 11.30 -4.77 3.60
C TRP A 326 9.93 -4.20 3.20
N TYR A 327 9.11 -3.78 4.14
CA TYR A 327 7.82 -3.15 3.91
C TYR A 327 7.95 -1.63 3.74
N PHE A 328 8.95 -1.02 4.35
CA PHE A 328 9.16 0.42 4.46
C PHE A 328 10.43 0.87 3.72
N ALA A 329 11.14 1.80 4.30
CA ALA A 329 12.38 2.44 3.91
C ALA A 329 12.20 3.68 3.01
N ASP A 330 11.16 4.45 3.24
CA ASP A 330 10.97 5.72 2.56
C ASP A 330 11.52 6.87 3.41
N ILE A 331 12.16 7.85 2.75
CA ILE A 331 12.79 8.99 3.39
C ILE A 331 12.43 10.27 2.64
N TYR A 332 12.16 11.33 3.39
CA TYR A 332 11.74 12.61 2.84
C TYR A 332 12.51 13.75 3.48
N LEU A 333 12.75 14.81 2.71
CA LEU A 333 13.33 16.06 3.18
C LEU A 333 12.30 17.17 3.11
N ASN A 334 12.33 18.08 4.08
CA ASN A 334 11.60 19.31 3.94
C ASN A 334 12.15 20.10 2.73
N PRO A 335 11.33 20.44 1.72
CA PRO A 335 11.80 21.10 0.50
C PRO A 335 12.41 22.50 0.71
N ARG A 336 12.23 23.09 1.91
CA ARG A 336 12.78 24.39 2.30
C ARG A 336 13.93 24.30 3.30
N ASP A 337 14.12 23.12 3.91
CA ASP A 337 15.16 22.91 4.93
C ASP A 337 15.63 21.46 4.85
N ASP A 338 16.69 21.20 4.10
CA ASP A 338 17.24 19.88 3.88
C ASP A 338 18.03 19.29 5.08
N GLU A 339 18.03 19.98 6.23
CA GLU A 339 18.41 19.43 7.54
C GLU A 339 17.18 18.81 8.27
N GLU A 340 15.96 19.07 7.79
CA GLU A 340 14.75 18.43 8.33
C GLU A 340 14.43 17.16 7.54
N VAL A 341 14.54 16.00 8.23
CA VAL A 341 14.50 14.65 7.65
C VAL A 341 13.40 13.84 8.31
N TYR A 342 12.62 13.13 7.49
CA TYR A 342 11.58 12.19 7.90
C TYR A 342 11.93 10.80 7.38
N ALA A 343 12.06 9.82 8.25
CA ALA A 343 12.32 8.42 7.91
C ALA A 343 11.10 7.57 8.32
N LEU A 344 10.46 6.95 7.33
CA LEU A 344 9.22 6.20 7.50
C LEU A 344 9.48 4.72 7.79
N GLY A 345 8.67 4.19 8.64
CA GLY A 345 8.64 2.79 9.04
C GLY A 345 7.32 2.48 9.74
N VAL A 346 7.33 1.53 10.67
CA VAL A 346 6.19 1.33 11.59
C VAL A 346 5.83 2.64 12.30
N ARG A 347 6.84 3.50 12.51
CA ARG A 347 6.71 4.87 13.03
C ARG A 347 7.50 5.82 12.15
N ILE A 348 7.23 7.10 12.27
CA ILE A 348 8.01 8.14 11.60
C ILE A 348 9.09 8.65 12.55
N ALA A 349 10.36 8.45 12.19
CA ALA A 349 11.47 9.12 12.83
C ALA A 349 11.70 10.49 12.16
N HIS A 350 11.74 11.56 12.96
CA HIS A 350 11.84 12.93 12.50
C HIS A 350 13.07 13.60 13.11
N SER A 351 13.86 14.24 12.28
CA SER A 351 15.07 15.00 12.65
C SER A 351 14.99 16.42 12.13
N ARG A 352 15.59 17.36 12.85
CA ARG A 352 15.76 18.77 12.44
C ARG A 352 17.22 19.21 12.41
N ASP A 353 18.14 18.27 12.45
CA ASP A 353 19.57 18.53 12.54
C ASP A 353 20.39 17.66 11.57
N GLY A 354 19.80 17.34 10.42
CA GLY A 354 20.44 16.53 9.38
C GLY A 354 20.59 15.06 9.74
N GLY A 355 19.68 14.55 10.54
CA GLY A 355 19.66 13.15 10.94
C GLY A 355 20.57 12.82 12.13
N ARG A 356 21.19 13.80 12.80
CA ARG A 356 22.05 13.56 13.97
C ARG A 356 21.25 13.09 15.17
N THR A 357 20.07 13.66 15.36
CA THR A 357 19.12 13.21 16.37
C THR A 357 17.73 13.02 15.77
N PHE A 358 17.01 12.02 16.26
CA PHE A 358 15.65 11.71 15.83
C PHE A 358 14.71 11.64 17.02
N GLY A 359 13.51 12.23 16.85
CA GLY A 359 12.35 11.99 17.68
C GLY A 359 11.29 11.21 16.91
N LEU A 360 10.26 10.74 17.59
CA LEU A 360 9.11 10.11 16.93
C LEU A 360 8.04 11.16 16.64
N LEU A 361 7.49 11.15 15.42
CA LEU A 361 6.35 11.95 15.03
C LEU A 361 5.06 11.16 15.28
N GLY A 362 3.99 11.84 15.74
CA GLY A 362 2.72 11.17 16.04
C GLY A 362 2.63 10.52 17.43
N GLY A 363 3.56 10.87 18.33
CA GLY A 363 3.55 10.43 19.72
C GLY A 363 4.09 9.01 19.93
N ASP A 364 4.07 8.56 21.19
CA ASP A 364 4.39 7.19 21.54
C ASP A 364 3.13 6.33 21.39
N VAL A 365 3.05 5.60 20.30
CA VAL A 365 1.88 4.82 19.88
C VAL A 365 1.49 3.71 20.85
N PHE A 366 2.31 3.42 21.84
CA PHE A 366 2.01 2.42 22.86
C PHE A 366 1.16 2.94 24.02
N HIS A 367 0.76 4.19 24.00
CA HIS A 367 -0.20 4.70 24.96
C HIS A 367 -1.62 4.45 24.48
N LEU A 368 -2.30 3.53 25.15
CA LEU A 368 -3.73 3.27 25.03
C LEU A 368 -4.52 4.58 25.12
N PHE A 369 -5.12 5.00 24.00
CA PHE A 369 -5.97 6.18 23.91
C PHE A 369 -5.32 7.52 24.33
N PRO A 370 -4.17 7.89 23.77
CA PRO A 370 -3.78 9.27 23.80
C PRO A 370 -4.84 10.10 23.05
N ASN A 371 -4.76 11.41 23.17
CA ASN A 371 -5.61 12.32 22.41
C ASN A 371 -5.62 11.90 20.92
N PRO A 372 -6.77 11.53 20.32
CA PRO A 372 -6.82 11.05 18.94
C PRO A 372 -6.20 12.03 17.93
N ALA A 373 -6.18 13.33 18.25
CA ALA A 373 -5.56 14.36 17.41
C ALA A 373 -4.02 14.34 17.45
N GLU A 374 -3.39 13.59 18.36
CA GLU A 374 -1.93 13.53 18.49
C GLU A 374 -1.35 12.20 17.99
N THR A 375 -2.22 11.26 17.60
CA THR A 375 -1.82 9.91 17.19
C THR A 375 -1.98 9.67 15.71
N LEU A 376 -1.03 8.92 15.17
CA LEU A 376 -1.10 8.30 13.86
C LEU A 376 -1.31 6.79 14.00
N HIS A 377 -2.02 6.20 13.05
CA HIS A 377 -1.95 4.75 12.85
C HIS A 377 -0.52 4.35 12.52
N LEU A 378 -0.15 3.10 12.76
CA LEU A 378 1.17 2.56 12.43
C LEU A 378 1.33 2.31 10.91
N ASP A 379 2.54 1.89 10.52
CA ASP A 379 2.86 1.37 9.20
C ASP A 379 2.74 2.41 8.09
N HIS A 380 3.66 3.41 8.15
CA HIS A 380 3.65 4.56 7.25
C HIS A 380 4.24 4.21 5.88
N CYS A 381 3.45 4.46 4.83
CA CYS A 381 3.79 4.12 3.44
C CYS A 381 4.33 5.32 2.67
N GLU A 382 3.74 6.51 2.84
CA GLU A 382 4.09 7.70 2.06
C GLU A 382 3.91 8.96 2.91
N LEU A 383 4.74 9.98 2.65
CA LEU A 383 4.63 11.32 3.23
C LEU A 383 4.72 12.38 2.14
N TRP A 384 3.70 13.20 2.02
CA TRP A 384 3.76 14.43 1.24
C TRP A 384 3.99 15.63 2.14
N ILE A 385 4.93 16.50 1.75
CA ILE A 385 5.24 17.76 2.43
C ILE A 385 4.89 18.91 1.47
N ASP A 386 4.00 19.80 1.88
CA ASP A 386 3.63 20.94 1.05
C ASP A 386 4.85 21.86 0.83
N PRO A 387 5.35 22.01 -0.40
CA PRO A 387 6.51 22.86 -0.68
C PRO A 387 6.20 24.35 -0.46
N GLY A 388 4.94 24.73 -0.50
CA GLY A 388 4.45 26.08 -0.18
C GLY A 388 4.35 26.33 1.32
N ASN A 389 4.08 25.31 2.13
CA ASN A 389 3.90 25.39 3.57
C ASN A 389 4.35 24.10 4.26
N PRO A 390 5.61 23.95 4.67
CA PRO A 390 6.11 22.72 5.30
C PRO A 390 5.47 22.36 6.66
N ASP A 391 4.61 23.19 7.20
CA ASP A 391 3.78 22.81 8.36
C ASP A 391 2.56 21.96 7.96
N HIS A 392 2.22 21.95 6.66
CA HIS A 392 1.19 21.11 6.08
C HIS A 392 1.80 19.82 5.54
N LEU A 393 1.43 18.71 6.16
CA LEU A 393 1.85 17.37 5.76
C LEU A 393 0.62 16.50 5.51
N ALA A 394 0.74 15.55 4.61
CA ALA A 394 -0.19 14.45 4.48
C ALA A 394 0.57 13.12 4.56
N VAL A 395 0.03 12.15 5.27
CA VAL A 395 0.63 10.82 5.43
C VAL A 395 -0.37 9.73 5.09
N GLY A 396 0.08 8.74 4.33
CA GLY A 396 -0.61 7.47 4.10
C GLY A 396 -0.02 6.38 4.98
N ASN A 397 -0.89 5.59 5.62
CA ASN A 397 -0.50 4.45 6.45
C ASN A 397 -1.57 3.35 6.41
N ASP A 398 -1.42 2.28 7.19
CA ASP A 398 -2.36 1.17 7.17
C ASP A 398 -3.76 1.54 7.72
N GLY A 399 -3.90 2.64 8.45
CA GLY A 399 -5.20 3.20 8.89
C GLY A 399 -5.76 4.29 7.97
N GLY A 400 -5.15 4.53 6.78
CA GLY A 400 -5.66 5.48 5.80
C GLY A 400 -4.86 6.76 5.69
N VAL A 401 -5.54 7.89 5.53
CA VAL A 401 -4.95 9.20 5.27
C VAL A 401 -5.07 10.12 6.47
N TYR A 402 -3.96 10.76 6.83
CA TYR A 402 -3.89 11.76 7.89
C TYR A 402 -3.26 13.04 7.36
N THR A 403 -3.77 14.19 7.80
CA THR A 403 -3.18 15.51 7.49
C THR A 403 -2.88 16.29 8.76
N THR A 404 -1.88 17.17 8.69
CA THR A 404 -1.53 18.12 9.74
C THR A 404 -1.23 19.48 9.14
N PHE A 405 -1.51 20.56 9.87
CA PHE A 405 -1.18 21.94 9.50
C PHE A 405 -0.23 22.60 10.52
N ASN A 406 0.36 21.78 11.39
CA ASN A 406 1.26 22.25 12.43
C ASN A 406 2.48 21.32 12.60
N ARG A 407 2.93 20.74 11.46
CA ARG A 407 4.14 19.90 11.38
C ARG A 407 4.06 18.69 12.30
N GLY A 408 2.92 18.01 12.30
CA GLY A 408 2.71 16.75 13.02
C GLY A 408 2.47 16.86 14.51
N LYS A 409 2.21 18.07 15.06
CA LYS A 409 1.82 18.20 16.48
C LYS A 409 0.41 17.68 16.73
N THR A 410 -0.49 17.87 15.75
CA THR A 410 -1.83 17.29 15.75
C THR A 410 -2.19 16.82 14.35
N TRP A 411 -3.01 15.79 14.26
CA TRP A 411 -3.40 15.14 13.01
C TRP A 411 -4.91 15.09 12.85
N LEU A 412 -5.37 15.25 11.64
CA LEU A 412 -6.73 14.99 11.21
C LEU A 412 -6.76 13.66 10.45
N HIS A 413 -7.47 12.69 10.96
CA HIS A 413 -7.73 11.43 10.28
C HIS A 413 -8.90 11.57 9.31
N HIS A 414 -8.70 11.24 8.04
CA HIS A 414 -9.74 11.25 7.02
C HIS A 414 -10.50 9.91 6.99
N ASN A 415 -11.28 9.65 8.02
CA ASN A 415 -12.10 8.46 8.18
C ASN A 415 -13.47 8.55 7.49
N ASN A 416 -13.52 9.24 6.36
CA ASN A 416 -14.71 9.45 5.52
C ASN A 416 -14.52 8.93 4.08
N ILE A 417 -13.54 8.07 3.87
CA ILE A 417 -13.29 7.38 2.61
C ILE A 417 -13.82 5.95 2.75
N PRO A 418 -14.82 5.53 1.95
CA PRO A 418 -15.44 4.21 2.09
C PRO A 418 -14.58 3.12 1.44
N VAL A 419 -13.45 2.83 2.04
CA VAL A 419 -12.50 1.79 1.63
C VAL A 419 -12.16 0.90 2.83
N GLY A 420 -12.11 -0.41 2.62
CA GLY A 420 -11.70 -1.39 3.62
C GLY A 420 -10.90 -2.52 2.97
N GLU A 421 -9.78 -2.91 3.56
CA GLU A 421 -8.98 -4.04 3.10
C GLU A 421 -9.40 -5.31 3.85
N PHE A 422 -10.43 -5.99 3.33
CA PHE A 422 -10.98 -7.18 3.95
C PHE A 422 -10.15 -8.43 3.68
N TYR A 423 -9.84 -9.20 4.72
CA TYR A 423 -9.30 -10.55 4.59
C TYR A 423 -10.39 -11.59 4.27
N ASP A 424 -11.58 -11.39 4.82
CA ASP A 424 -12.74 -12.25 4.60
C ASP A 424 -14.04 -11.49 4.87
N ILE A 425 -15.12 -11.88 4.21
CA ILE A 425 -16.46 -11.33 4.42
C ILE A 425 -17.48 -12.43 4.61
N SER A 426 -18.47 -12.18 5.45
CA SER A 426 -19.63 -13.04 5.63
C SER A 426 -20.91 -12.22 5.75
N VAL A 427 -22.04 -12.88 5.63
CA VAL A 427 -23.37 -12.27 5.78
C VAL A 427 -24.21 -13.10 6.77
N ASP A 428 -25.19 -12.46 7.41
CA ASP A 428 -26.18 -13.14 8.24
C ASP A 428 -27.53 -13.34 7.51
N ASN A 429 -28.52 -13.82 8.23
CA ASN A 429 -29.85 -14.12 7.72
C ASN A 429 -30.90 -13.03 8.05
N GLN A 430 -30.49 -11.84 8.48
CA GLN A 430 -31.41 -10.74 8.78
C GLN A 430 -31.99 -10.13 7.48
N ASP A 431 -33.04 -9.35 7.60
CA ASP A 431 -33.60 -8.57 6.50
C ASP A 431 -33.78 -7.10 6.95
N PRO A 432 -32.99 -6.15 6.42
CA PRO A 432 -31.85 -6.33 5.55
C PRO A 432 -30.70 -7.08 6.24
N TYR A 433 -29.98 -7.91 5.49
CA TYR A 433 -28.86 -8.65 6.03
C TYR A 433 -27.70 -7.74 6.43
N MET A 434 -26.92 -8.21 7.40
CA MET A 434 -25.70 -7.56 7.82
C MET A 434 -24.49 -8.24 7.19
N ILE A 435 -23.46 -7.45 6.93
CA ILE A 435 -22.17 -7.89 6.43
C ILE A 435 -21.16 -7.80 7.56
N TYR A 436 -20.34 -8.83 7.70
CA TYR A 436 -19.28 -8.94 8.70
C TYR A 436 -17.95 -9.15 7.97
N GLY A 437 -16.88 -8.59 8.50
CA GLY A 437 -15.55 -8.81 7.95
C GLY A 437 -14.43 -8.45 8.90
N GLY A 438 -13.30 -9.11 8.73
CA GLY A 438 -12.04 -8.74 9.34
C GLY A 438 -11.19 -7.97 8.35
N THR A 439 -10.63 -6.86 8.80
CA THR A 439 -9.84 -5.93 7.98
C THR A 439 -8.39 -5.93 8.42
N GLN A 440 -7.50 -5.69 7.47
CA GLN A 440 -6.08 -5.58 7.77
C GLN A 440 -5.85 -4.36 8.68
N ASP A 441 -5.19 -4.57 9.79
CA ASP A 441 -4.80 -3.61 10.83
C ASP A 441 -5.92 -2.70 11.37
N ASP A 442 -7.16 -2.89 10.88
CA ASP A 442 -8.34 -2.10 11.20
C ASP A 442 -9.44 -2.93 11.89
N ALA A 443 -9.06 -4.00 12.57
CA ALA A 443 -9.93 -4.81 13.42
C ALA A 443 -11.00 -5.63 12.67
N SER A 444 -12.11 -5.94 13.34
CA SER A 444 -13.26 -6.64 12.74
C SER A 444 -14.49 -5.76 12.84
N VAL A 445 -15.20 -5.65 11.74
CA VAL A 445 -16.32 -4.73 11.54
C VAL A 445 -17.58 -5.44 11.07
N PHE A 446 -18.73 -4.81 11.25
CA PHE A 446 -20.00 -5.23 10.66
C PHE A 446 -20.88 -4.02 10.33
N GLY A 447 -21.72 -4.15 9.32
CA GLY A 447 -22.62 -3.10 8.87
C GLY A 447 -23.74 -3.61 7.97
N PRO A 448 -24.78 -2.81 7.72
CA PRO A 448 -25.92 -3.21 6.91
C PRO A 448 -25.55 -3.22 5.42
N ALA A 449 -26.14 -4.14 4.66
CA ALA A 449 -26.07 -4.19 3.21
C ALA A 449 -26.95 -3.09 2.56
N ARG A 450 -26.54 -1.87 2.72
CA ARG A 450 -27.22 -0.70 2.10
C ARG A 450 -26.20 0.30 1.60
N GLU A 451 -26.58 1.06 0.59
CA GLU A 451 -25.75 2.12 0.03
C GLU A 451 -25.26 3.08 1.12
N TRP A 452 -23.96 3.32 1.12
CA TRP A 452 -23.37 4.35 1.94
C TRP A 452 -23.75 5.75 1.43
N ASN A 453 -24.11 6.63 2.34
CA ASN A 453 -24.45 8.00 2.01
C ASN A 453 -23.73 8.95 3.00
N PRO A 454 -22.87 9.84 2.51
CA PRO A 454 -22.08 10.73 3.37
C PRO A 454 -22.92 11.73 4.19
N ARG A 455 -24.23 11.85 3.90
CA ARG A 455 -25.14 12.72 4.66
C ARG A 455 -25.64 12.09 5.96
N TYR A 456 -25.41 10.79 6.17
CA TYR A 456 -25.84 10.08 7.35
C TYR A 456 -24.61 9.54 8.10
N ALA A 457 -24.76 9.37 9.41
CA ALA A 457 -23.75 8.68 10.19
C ALA A 457 -23.50 7.28 9.64
N ASP A 458 -22.26 6.84 9.69
CA ASP A 458 -21.92 5.48 9.29
C ASP A 458 -22.65 4.48 10.19
N ALA A 459 -23.25 3.49 9.56
CA ALA A 459 -23.94 2.41 10.26
C ALA A 459 -23.01 1.22 10.57
N TRP A 460 -21.80 1.24 10.07
CA TRP A 460 -20.79 0.25 10.38
C TRP A 460 -20.27 0.40 11.81
N ARG A 461 -19.93 -0.71 12.43
CA ARG A 461 -19.48 -0.78 13.83
C ARG A 461 -18.35 -1.78 13.97
N TYR A 462 -17.52 -1.57 14.97
CA TYR A 462 -16.53 -2.55 15.36
C TYR A 462 -17.15 -3.74 16.09
N VAL A 463 -16.87 -4.94 15.60
CA VAL A 463 -17.02 -6.17 16.40
C VAL A 463 -15.94 -6.18 17.48
N TRP A 464 -14.73 -5.89 17.08
CA TRP A 464 -13.54 -5.85 17.92
C TRP A 464 -12.54 -4.86 17.35
N ILE A 465 -11.82 -4.20 18.22
CA ILE A 465 -10.69 -3.35 17.90
C ILE A 465 -9.59 -3.64 18.90
N ASP A 466 -8.35 -3.79 18.43
CA ASP A 466 -7.18 -3.87 19.29
C ASP A 466 -6.91 -2.50 19.92
N ALA A 467 -6.55 -2.52 21.19
CA ALA A 467 -6.21 -1.31 21.93
C ALA A 467 -4.90 -0.63 21.43
N TRP A 468 -4.15 -1.28 20.56
CA TRP A 468 -2.82 -0.84 20.13
C TRP A 468 -2.80 -0.16 18.76
N SER A 469 -3.52 -0.70 17.78
CA SER A 469 -3.43 -0.19 16.40
C SER A 469 -4.64 -0.58 15.54
N GLY A 470 -5.72 -1.06 16.14
CA GLY A 470 -6.77 -1.73 15.39
C GLY A 470 -6.54 -3.24 15.32
N GLY A 471 -5.33 -3.68 14.93
CA GLY A 471 -4.94 -5.09 14.79
C GLY A 471 -5.64 -5.80 13.62
N ASP A 472 -5.04 -6.87 13.10
CA ASP A 472 -5.61 -7.63 12.00
C ASP A 472 -6.88 -8.38 12.42
N GLY A 473 -8.03 -8.00 11.87
CA GLY A 473 -9.23 -8.83 11.87
C GLY A 473 -9.12 -9.87 10.75
N CYS A 474 -9.44 -11.12 11.06
CA CYS A 474 -9.46 -12.18 10.07
C CYS A 474 -10.90 -12.62 9.79
N TYR A 475 -11.26 -13.88 10.05
CA TYR A 475 -12.65 -14.34 9.89
C TYR A 475 -13.58 -13.67 10.88
N THR A 476 -14.73 -13.16 10.39
CA THR A 476 -15.77 -12.56 11.24
C THR A 476 -17.14 -12.97 10.70
N PHE A 477 -17.99 -13.57 11.54
CA PHE A 477 -19.32 -14.07 11.16
C PHE A 477 -20.28 -14.12 12.34
N ALA A 478 -21.57 -13.98 12.07
CA ALA A 478 -22.61 -14.12 13.06
C ALA A 478 -23.09 -15.58 13.20
N ASP A 479 -23.64 -15.91 14.36
CA ASP A 479 -24.40 -17.14 14.55
C ASP A 479 -25.70 -17.02 13.72
N PRO A 480 -26.02 -17.98 12.85
CA PRO A 480 -27.16 -17.89 11.94
C PRO A 480 -28.53 -17.91 12.65
N GLU A 481 -28.59 -18.33 13.92
CA GLU A 481 -29.82 -18.34 14.73
C GLU A 481 -29.85 -17.25 15.80
N ASP A 482 -28.69 -16.61 16.13
CA ASP A 482 -28.60 -15.51 17.07
C ASP A 482 -27.62 -14.43 16.55
N PRO A 483 -28.07 -13.45 15.76
CA PRO A 483 -27.22 -12.44 15.15
C PRO A 483 -26.48 -11.54 16.16
N ASN A 484 -26.82 -11.61 17.45
CA ASN A 484 -26.06 -10.92 18.51
C ASN A 484 -24.86 -11.72 19.01
N THR A 485 -24.76 -12.98 18.64
CA THR A 485 -23.57 -13.81 18.89
C THR A 485 -22.67 -13.74 17.65
N VAL A 486 -21.54 -13.06 17.77
CA VAL A 486 -20.58 -12.89 16.67
C VAL A 486 -19.26 -13.56 17.02
N TYR A 487 -18.74 -14.31 16.09
CA TYR A 487 -17.44 -14.93 16.14
C TYR A 487 -16.45 -14.12 15.32
N PHE A 488 -15.26 -13.93 15.84
CA PHE A 488 -14.20 -13.23 15.13
C PHE A 488 -12.82 -13.80 15.49
N SER A 489 -11.90 -13.63 14.59
CA SER A 489 -10.51 -14.06 14.77
C SER A 489 -9.54 -12.93 14.43
N SER A 490 -8.35 -13.03 14.98
CA SER A 490 -7.18 -12.26 14.58
C SER A 490 -6.05 -13.20 14.17
N GLN A 491 -4.87 -12.66 13.90
CA GLN A 491 -3.74 -13.43 13.40
C GLN A 491 -3.40 -14.65 14.27
N ASN A 492 -2.81 -15.66 13.62
CA ASN A 492 -2.19 -16.82 14.27
C ASN A 492 -3.15 -17.63 15.16
N GLY A 493 -4.38 -17.78 14.70
CA GLY A 493 -5.37 -18.67 15.31
C GLY A 493 -6.14 -18.10 16.49
N ALA A 494 -5.94 -16.85 16.84
CA ALA A 494 -6.74 -16.22 17.89
C ALA A 494 -8.21 -16.19 17.50
N ALA A 495 -9.08 -16.85 18.26
CA ALA A 495 -10.51 -16.94 18.02
C ALA A 495 -11.29 -16.50 19.26
N ARG A 496 -12.34 -15.72 19.03
CA ARG A 496 -13.17 -15.14 20.08
C ARG A 496 -14.66 -15.22 19.72
N ARG A 497 -15.50 -15.20 20.73
CA ARG A 497 -16.96 -15.05 20.61
C ARG A 497 -17.39 -13.82 21.40
N LYS A 498 -18.22 -12.97 20.80
CA LYS A 498 -18.77 -11.75 21.40
C LYS A 498 -20.29 -11.80 21.45
N ASP A 499 -20.86 -11.41 22.57
CA ASP A 499 -22.27 -11.02 22.67
C ASP A 499 -22.37 -9.50 22.43
N LEU A 500 -22.99 -9.11 21.33
CA LEU A 500 -23.15 -7.69 20.95
C LEU A 500 -24.04 -6.92 21.91
N ARG A 501 -25.03 -7.58 22.55
CA ARG A 501 -25.94 -6.98 23.52
C ARG A 501 -25.20 -6.63 24.81
N ALA A 502 -24.39 -7.56 25.30
CA ALA A 502 -23.67 -7.41 26.56
C ALA A 502 -22.31 -6.69 26.36
N GLY A 503 -21.83 -6.54 25.12
CA GLY A 503 -20.50 -6.02 24.81
C GLY A 503 -19.35 -6.92 25.28
N ARG A 504 -19.61 -8.16 25.67
CA ARG A 504 -18.64 -9.08 26.27
C ARG A 504 -18.05 -10.01 25.20
N SER A 505 -16.73 -10.16 25.21
CA SER A 505 -16.04 -11.16 24.39
C SER A 505 -15.26 -12.15 25.26
N VAL A 506 -15.24 -13.41 24.82
CA VAL A 506 -14.48 -14.50 25.45
C VAL A 506 -13.56 -15.12 24.40
N SER A 507 -12.35 -15.49 24.85
CA SER A 507 -11.46 -16.28 23.98
C SER A 507 -11.98 -17.72 23.93
N ILE A 508 -12.11 -18.21 22.70
CA ILE A 508 -12.53 -19.59 22.41
C ILE A 508 -11.48 -20.34 21.59
N MET A 509 -10.24 -19.84 21.57
CA MET A 509 -9.13 -20.47 20.87
C MET A 509 -8.92 -21.90 21.39
N PRO A 510 -8.89 -22.93 20.51
CA PRO A 510 -8.68 -24.30 20.92
C PRO A 510 -7.29 -24.50 21.51
N ARG A 511 -7.18 -25.50 22.41
CA ARG A 511 -5.90 -25.91 22.99
C ARG A 511 -5.70 -27.41 22.78
N LEU A 512 -4.45 -27.80 22.58
CA LEU A 512 -4.08 -29.21 22.55
C LEU A 512 -4.40 -29.89 23.88
N PRO A 513 -4.80 -31.17 23.86
CA PRO A 513 -5.08 -31.93 25.09
C PRO A 513 -3.88 -31.93 26.05
N LYS A 514 -4.15 -31.92 27.34
CA LYS A 514 -3.10 -31.96 28.37
C LYS A 514 -2.23 -33.22 28.17
N GLY A 515 -0.92 -33.03 28.10
CA GLY A 515 0.04 -34.11 27.89
C GLY A 515 0.27 -34.49 26.41
N PHE A 516 -0.40 -33.83 25.47
CA PHE A 516 -0.14 -34.02 24.05
C PHE A 516 1.28 -33.54 23.70
N LYS A 517 2.05 -34.39 23.02
CA LYS A 517 3.38 -34.03 22.53
C LYS A 517 3.22 -33.39 21.14
N GLY A 518 3.48 -32.10 21.01
CA GLY A 518 3.37 -31.34 19.79
C GLY A 518 2.98 -29.90 20.08
N ARG A 519 3.05 -29.06 19.05
CA ARG A 519 2.68 -27.64 19.09
C ARG A 519 1.59 -27.36 18.06
N ALA A 520 0.57 -26.65 18.44
CA ALA A 520 -0.38 -26.10 17.47
C ALA A 520 0.26 -24.92 16.74
N GLU A 521 0.25 -24.99 15.43
CA GLU A 521 0.77 -23.96 14.53
C GLU A 521 -0.37 -23.47 13.64
N TYR A 522 -0.43 -22.18 13.43
CA TYR A 522 -1.51 -21.52 12.72
C TYR A 522 -0.96 -20.57 11.67
N ASN A 523 -1.64 -20.51 10.54
CA ASN A 523 -1.39 -19.48 9.55
C ASN A 523 -1.83 -18.12 10.07
N PHE A 524 -1.33 -17.06 9.45
CA PHE A 524 -1.72 -15.68 9.75
C PHE A 524 -3.25 -15.54 9.70
N VAL A 525 -3.89 -15.86 8.58
CA VAL A 525 -5.35 -16.03 8.47
C VAL A 525 -5.66 -17.51 8.68
N THR A 526 -6.19 -17.84 9.85
CA THR A 526 -6.44 -19.22 10.28
C THR A 526 -7.88 -19.63 9.94
N PRO A 527 -8.11 -20.75 9.23
CA PRO A 527 -9.45 -21.25 8.91
C PRO A 527 -10.32 -21.46 10.15
N TYR A 528 -11.47 -20.79 10.17
CA TYR A 528 -12.41 -20.81 11.29
C TYR A 528 -13.84 -20.58 10.78
N PHE A 529 -14.79 -21.49 11.09
CA PHE A 529 -16.16 -21.39 10.59
C PHE A 529 -17.18 -22.15 11.42
N ILE A 530 -18.48 -21.79 11.25
CA ILE A 530 -19.63 -22.51 11.79
C ILE A 530 -20.04 -23.64 10.84
N SER A 531 -20.42 -24.78 11.42
CA SER A 531 -20.99 -25.88 10.62
C SER A 531 -22.34 -25.45 10.00
N PRO A 532 -22.55 -25.67 8.71
CA PRO A 532 -23.84 -25.37 8.06
C PRO A 532 -24.97 -26.29 8.52
N HIS A 533 -24.67 -27.38 9.25
CA HIS A 533 -25.64 -28.35 9.73
C HIS A 533 -26.07 -28.12 11.19
N ASN A 534 -25.25 -27.40 11.96
CA ASN A 534 -25.55 -27.12 13.38
C ASN A 534 -24.76 -25.88 13.82
N HIS A 535 -25.48 -24.79 14.07
CA HIS A 535 -24.93 -23.49 14.47
C HIS A 535 -24.10 -23.51 15.77
N LEU A 536 -24.31 -24.50 16.63
CA LEU A 536 -23.50 -24.69 17.85
C LEU A 536 -22.12 -25.28 17.56
N THR A 537 -21.93 -25.87 16.37
CA THR A 537 -20.69 -26.56 16.01
C THR A 537 -19.74 -25.63 15.27
N LEU A 538 -18.54 -25.48 15.82
CA LEU A 538 -17.44 -24.73 15.22
C LEU A 538 -16.31 -25.65 14.79
N TYR A 539 -15.61 -25.25 13.75
CA TYR A 539 -14.33 -25.84 13.32
C TYR A 539 -13.24 -24.78 13.30
N HIS A 540 -12.05 -25.16 13.75
CA HIS A 540 -10.87 -24.31 13.76
C HIS A 540 -9.66 -25.15 13.36
N ALA A 541 -8.85 -24.66 12.41
CA ALA A 541 -7.79 -25.47 11.83
C ALA A 541 -6.46 -24.71 11.74
N GLY A 542 -5.40 -25.38 12.17
CA GLY A 542 -4.01 -25.06 11.88
C GLY A 542 -3.33 -26.31 11.31
N ASN A 543 -2.18 -26.71 11.84
CA ASN A 543 -1.64 -28.04 11.57
C ASN A 543 -2.51 -29.17 12.18
N PHE A 544 -3.41 -28.84 13.07
CA PHE A 544 -4.46 -29.72 13.61
C PHE A 544 -5.84 -29.16 13.33
N VAL A 545 -6.85 -30.04 13.24
CA VAL A 545 -8.26 -29.65 13.15
C VAL A 545 -8.95 -29.91 14.49
N PHE A 546 -9.65 -28.89 14.96
CA PHE A 546 -10.45 -28.93 16.19
C PHE A 546 -11.93 -28.76 15.85
N LYS A 547 -12.79 -29.44 16.60
CA LYS A 547 -14.25 -29.32 16.55
C LYS A 547 -14.78 -28.97 17.92
N SER A 548 -15.62 -27.96 18.00
CA SER A 548 -16.41 -27.60 19.16
C SER A 548 -17.89 -27.96 18.91
N PRO A 549 -18.61 -28.60 19.83
CA PRO A 549 -20.04 -28.84 19.71
C PRO A 549 -20.90 -27.77 20.39
N ASP A 550 -20.29 -26.78 21.06
CA ASP A 550 -20.92 -25.91 22.06
C ASP A 550 -20.43 -24.44 21.95
N ARG A 551 -20.38 -23.92 20.74
CA ARG A 551 -20.00 -22.51 20.46
C ARG A 551 -18.60 -22.12 20.94
N GLY A 552 -17.68 -23.09 21.04
CA GLY A 552 -16.29 -22.87 21.44
C GLY A 552 -16.04 -22.97 22.95
N ASP A 553 -17.04 -23.37 23.75
CA ASP A 553 -16.84 -23.58 25.20
C ASP A 553 -15.96 -24.79 25.47
N SER A 554 -16.04 -25.82 24.63
CA SER A 554 -15.13 -26.98 24.63
C SER A 554 -14.65 -27.34 23.24
N TRP A 555 -13.48 -27.98 23.15
CA TRP A 555 -12.88 -28.38 21.88
C TRP A 555 -12.37 -29.81 21.92
N LYS A 556 -12.57 -30.50 20.82
CA LYS A 556 -12.03 -31.84 20.57
C LYS A 556 -11.05 -31.77 19.40
N LEU A 557 -9.85 -32.28 19.59
CA LEU A 557 -8.91 -32.56 18.53
C LEU A 557 -9.44 -33.72 17.67
N ILE A 558 -9.60 -33.51 16.36
CA ILE A 558 -10.24 -34.49 15.44
C ILE A 558 -9.33 -34.91 14.28
N SER A 559 -8.08 -34.41 14.22
CA SER A 559 -7.10 -34.83 13.21
C SER A 559 -5.75 -35.17 13.84
N PRO A 560 -4.90 -35.96 13.17
CA PRO A 560 -3.46 -35.97 13.42
C PRO A 560 -2.86 -34.59 12.98
N ASP A 561 -1.53 -34.45 13.10
CA ASP A 561 -0.79 -33.35 12.47
C ASP A 561 -0.89 -33.48 10.95
N LEU A 562 -1.47 -32.47 10.29
CA LEU A 562 -1.72 -32.45 8.84
C LEU A 562 -0.67 -31.63 8.08
N ALA A 563 0.17 -30.86 8.78
CA ALA A 563 1.23 -30.11 8.15
C ALA A 563 2.41 -31.04 7.81
N ARG A 564 3.09 -30.75 6.70
CA ARG A 564 4.41 -31.32 6.48
C ARG A 564 5.34 -30.72 7.53
N SER A 565 5.86 -31.56 8.42
CA SER A 565 6.89 -31.17 9.35
C SER A 565 8.08 -30.59 8.57
N SER A 566 8.59 -29.45 9.01
CA SER A 566 9.93 -28.99 8.63
C SER A 566 11.04 -29.84 9.25
N ASP A 567 10.67 -30.75 10.14
CA ASP A 567 11.56 -31.73 10.76
C ASP A 567 11.81 -32.87 9.76
N PRO A 568 13.05 -33.03 9.24
CA PRO A 568 13.37 -34.10 8.28
C PRO A 568 13.22 -35.52 8.85
N ASP A 569 13.08 -35.65 10.19
CA ASP A 569 12.95 -36.92 10.89
C ASP A 569 11.48 -37.31 11.22
N ARG A 570 10.49 -36.57 10.69
CA ARG A 570 9.06 -36.86 10.83
C ARG A 570 8.36 -37.18 9.52
#